data_fd72f5249867909a62d613a65428a935
#
_entry.id   fd72f5249867909a62d613a65428a935
#
_cell.length_a   1.000
_cell.length_b   1.000
_cell.length_c   1.000
_cell.angle_alpha   90.00
_cell.angle_beta   90.00
_cell.angle_gamma   90.00
#
_symmetry.space_group_name_H-M   'P 1'
#
loop_
_entity.id
_entity.type
_entity.pdbx_description
1 polymer ?
#
loop_
_entity_poly.entity_id
_entity_poly.type
_entity_poly.pdbx_seq_one_letter_code
_entity_poly.pdbx_strand_id
1 'polypeptide(L)'
;FRWKFIVLILVLAVVAVVCTGFGISYSHYHSAEYQIKSAREYVASGEYDQAITCYERALEIDPGNITLKFELADIYFQKNNKMEYEYLLREIVADAAATSEQLESAYGKLIAIYAAREDYKTINDLLLNCGNVNIMSKYQSYMAMEPEFSLQEGYYTSIQPLKLTTFGSGKIYYTTDETEPGEHSLLYTAPILLESGDYCIKAVYINEN
;
A
#
# COMPACT_ATOMS: atom_id res chain seq x y z
N PHE A 1 -10.83 -71.43 13.36
CA PHE A 1 -9.70 -70.59 12.88
C PHE A 1 -10.16 -69.58 11.85
N ARG A 2 -10.99 -69.96 10.87
CA ARG A 2 -11.52 -69.07 9.79
C ARG A 2 -12.40 -67.91 10.31
N TRP A 3 -13.19 -68.13 11.35
CA TRP A 3 -14.05 -67.10 11.95
C TRP A 3 -13.26 -65.97 12.58
N LYS A 4 -12.18 -66.21 13.31
CA LYS A 4 -11.32 -65.20 13.90
C LYS A 4 -10.65 -64.33 12.84
N PHE A 5 -10.32 -64.96 11.68
CA PHE A 5 -9.73 -64.20 10.56
C PHE A 5 -10.73 -63.27 9.87
N ILE A 6 -11.99 -63.69 9.72
CA ILE A 6 -13.08 -62.90 9.18
C ILE A 6 -13.37 -61.70 10.10
N VAL A 7 -13.44 -61.95 11.42
CA VAL A 7 -13.65 -60.85 12.40
C VAL A 7 -12.50 -59.86 12.37
N LEU A 8 -11.26 -60.30 12.24
CA LEU A 8 -10.10 -59.42 12.14
C LEU A 8 -10.16 -58.55 10.87
N ILE A 9 -10.53 -59.10 9.74
CA ILE A 9 -10.69 -58.36 8.48
C ILE A 9 -11.80 -57.30 8.62
N LEU A 10 -12.93 -57.64 9.23
CA LEU A 10 -14.02 -56.70 9.45
C LEU A 10 -13.61 -55.56 10.39
N VAL A 11 -12.88 -55.84 11.45
CA VAL A 11 -12.36 -54.82 12.37
C VAL A 11 -11.38 -53.90 11.64
N LEU A 12 -10.46 -54.44 10.86
CA LEU A 12 -9.52 -53.61 10.07
C LEU A 12 -10.23 -52.77 9.03
N ALA A 13 -11.28 -53.28 8.38
CA ALA A 13 -12.09 -52.50 7.44
C ALA A 13 -12.83 -51.34 8.14
N VAL A 14 -13.42 -51.56 9.32
CA VAL A 14 -14.06 -50.53 10.10
C VAL A 14 -13.05 -49.45 10.55
N VAL A 15 -11.87 -49.87 11.02
CA VAL A 15 -10.80 -48.91 11.41
C VAL A 15 -10.35 -48.10 10.21
N ALA A 16 -10.17 -48.73 9.05
CA ALA A 16 -9.80 -48.01 7.82
C ALA A 16 -10.86 -46.97 7.42
N VAL A 17 -12.15 -47.31 7.49
CA VAL A 17 -13.25 -46.35 7.20
C VAL A 17 -13.28 -45.22 8.20
N VAL A 18 -13.10 -45.50 9.49
CA VAL A 18 -13.05 -44.44 10.54
C VAL A 18 -11.82 -43.54 10.33
N CYS A 19 -10.64 -44.10 10.06
CA CYS A 19 -9.43 -43.32 9.83
C CYS A 19 -9.52 -42.46 8.55
N THR A 20 -10.09 -42.98 7.47
CA THR A 20 -10.30 -42.21 6.23
C THR A 20 -11.35 -41.11 6.44
N GLY A 21 -12.46 -41.40 7.10
CA GLY A 21 -13.48 -40.39 7.45
C GLY A 21 -12.93 -39.31 8.33
N PHE A 22 -12.14 -39.65 9.35
CA PHE A 22 -11.47 -38.65 10.20
C PHE A 22 -10.45 -37.83 9.42
N GLY A 23 -9.65 -38.46 8.56
CA GLY A 23 -8.67 -37.76 7.73
C GLY A 23 -9.30 -36.79 6.75
N ILE A 24 -10.41 -37.15 6.11
CA ILE A 24 -11.17 -36.27 5.21
C ILE A 24 -11.78 -35.10 6.00
N SER A 25 -12.39 -35.36 7.14
CA SER A 25 -12.96 -34.33 8.00
C SER A 25 -11.89 -33.37 8.50
N TYR A 26 -10.75 -33.90 8.97
CA TYR A 26 -9.62 -33.09 9.42
C TYR A 26 -9.07 -32.19 8.31
N SER A 27 -8.87 -32.75 7.09
CA SER A 27 -8.41 -31.99 5.92
C SER A 27 -9.41 -30.89 5.52
N HIS A 28 -10.70 -31.15 5.62
CA HIS A 28 -11.75 -30.17 5.33
C HIS A 28 -11.71 -29.01 6.32
N TYR A 29 -11.67 -29.28 7.62
CA TYR A 29 -11.59 -28.23 8.66
C TYR A 29 -10.31 -27.39 8.60
N HIS A 30 -9.23 -27.91 8.00
CA HIS A 30 -7.96 -27.23 7.83
C HIS A 30 -7.79 -26.68 6.41
N SER A 31 -8.83 -26.66 5.58
CA SER A 31 -8.79 -26.04 4.26
C SER A 31 -8.97 -24.51 4.35
N ALA A 32 -8.29 -23.74 3.49
CA ALA A 32 -8.48 -22.30 3.40
C ALA A 32 -9.94 -21.94 3.14
N GLU A 33 -10.62 -22.68 2.26
CA GLU A 33 -12.02 -22.46 1.91
C GLU A 33 -12.96 -22.57 3.14
N TYR A 34 -12.76 -23.60 3.98
CA TYR A 34 -13.53 -23.75 5.22
C TYR A 34 -13.27 -22.59 6.19
N GLN A 35 -12.01 -22.19 6.36
CA GLN A 35 -11.64 -21.09 7.24
C GLN A 35 -12.26 -19.77 6.76
N ILE A 36 -12.21 -19.50 5.44
CA ILE A 36 -12.81 -18.29 4.85
C ILE A 36 -14.32 -18.26 5.07
N LYS A 37 -14.99 -19.38 4.81
CA LYS A 37 -16.45 -19.50 5.02
C LYS A 37 -16.80 -19.24 6.47
N SER A 38 -16.11 -19.88 7.41
CA SER A 38 -16.34 -19.71 8.86
C SER A 38 -16.07 -18.27 9.28
N ALA A 39 -14.99 -17.65 8.77
CA ALA A 39 -14.68 -16.25 9.06
C ALA A 39 -15.83 -15.32 8.65
N ARG A 40 -16.37 -15.48 7.44
CA ARG A 40 -17.49 -14.67 6.94
C ARG A 40 -18.78 -14.89 7.74
N GLU A 41 -19.04 -16.12 8.22
CA GLU A 41 -20.16 -16.42 9.12
C GLU A 41 -19.99 -15.70 10.47
N TYR A 42 -18.79 -15.70 11.05
CA TYR A 42 -18.47 -14.94 12.27
C TYR A 42 -18.59 -13.43 12.08
N VAL A 43 -18.16 -12.89 10.93
CA VAL A 43 -18.39 -11.48 10.60
C VAL A 43 -19.86 -11.13 10.57
N ALA A 44 -20.69 -11.99 9.96
CA ALA A 44 -22.13 -11.78 9.87
C ALA A 44 -22.83 -11.81 11.25
N SER A 45 -22.28 -12.56 12.21
CA SER A 45 -22.77 -12.60 13.60
C SER A 45 -22.14 -11.57 14.53
N GLY A 46 -21.17 -10.77 14.02
CA GLY A 46 -20.47 -9.76 14.82
C GLY A 46 -19.36 -10.31 15.72
N GLU A 47 -19.01 -11.58 15.54
CA GLU A 47 -17.98 -12.28 16.33
C GLU A 47 -16.59 -12.07 15.73
N TYR A 48 -16.10 -10.82 15.76
CA TYR A 48 -14.90 -10.40 15.04
C TYR A 48 -13.62 -11.11 15.48
N ASP A 49 -13.49 -11.52 16.75
CA ASP A 49 -12.28 -12.23 17.24
C ASP A 49 -12.14 -13.62 16.62
N GLN A 50 -13.28 -14.33 16.51
CA GLN A 50 -13.33 -15.62 15.83
C GLN A 50 -13.10 -15.48 14.33
N ALA A 51 -13.65 -14.44 13.71
CA ALA A 51 -13.43 -14.13 12.31
C ALA A 51 -11.95 -13.88 12.00
N ILE A 52 -11.27 -13.06 12.82
CA ILE A 52 -9.83 -12.79 12.70
C ILE A 52 -9.05 -14.10 12.74
N THR A 53 -9.29 -14.95 13.75
CA THR A 53 -8.60 -16.23 13.89
C THR A 53 -8.77 -17.12 12.65
N CYS A 54 -9.97 -17.15 12.07
CA CYS A 54 -10.23 -17.93 10.85
C CYS A 54 -9.54 -17.33 9.63
N TYR A 55 -9.57 -16.01 9.46
CA TYR A 55 -8.87 -15.35 8.35
C TYR A 55 -7.34 -15.50 8.45
N GLU A 56 -6.76 -15.39 9.64
CA GLU A 56 -5.32 -15.61 9.86
C GLU A 56 -4.92 -17.03 9.46
N ARG A 57 -5.69 -18.04 9.87
CA ARG A 57 -5.46 -19.43 9.45
C ARG A 57 -5.61 -19.61 7.94
N ALA A 58 -6.55 -18.94 7.31
CA ALA A 58 -6.70 -18.97 5.86
C ALA A 58 -5.47 -18.35 5.16
N LEU A 59 -4.94 -17.26 5.70
CA LEU A 59 -3.73 -16.59 5.19
C LEU A 59 -2.45 -17.37 5.50
N GLU A 60 -2.39 -18.19 6.56
CA GLU A 60 -1.29 -19.14 6.77
C GLU A 60 -1.22 -20.19 5.64
N ILE A 61 -2.39 -20.56 5.07
CA ILE A 61 -2.48 -21.54 3.98
C ILE A 61 -2.24 -20.86 2.62
N ASP A 62 -2.79 -19.66 2.42
CA ASP A 62 -2.70 -18.87 1.18
C ASP A 62 -2.26 -17.43 1.50
N PRO A 63 -0.95 -17.21 1.77
CA PRO A 63 -0.43 -15.89 2.18
C PRO A 63 -0.56 -14.80 1.11
N GLY A 64 -0.65 -15.20 -0.16
CA GLY A 64 -0.78 -14.30 -1.30
C GLY A 64 -2.20 -13.83 -1.59
N ASN A 65 -3.19 -14.20 -0.79
CA ASN A 65 -4.59 -13.88 -1.05
C ASN A 65 -4.92 -12.42 -0.64
N ILE A 66 -4.75 -11.53 -1.59
CA ILE A 66 -4.96 -10.09 -1.38
C ILE A 66 -6.42 -9.78 -0.97
N THR A 67 -7.40 -10.53 -1.49
CA THR A 67 -8.80 -10.35 -1.10
C THR A 67 -9.01 -10.64 0.38
N LEU A 68 -8.39 -11.71 0.89
CA LEU A 68 -8.47 -12.05 2.32
C LEU A 68 -7.76 -11.00 3.20
N LYS A 69 -6.62 -10.48 2.74
CA LYS A 69 -5.94 -9.38 3.44
C LYS A 69 -6.85 -8.16 3.57
N PHE A 70 -7.61 -7.80 2.53
CA PHE A 70 -8.59 -6.72 2.61
C PHE A 70 -9.75 -7.05 3.58
N GLU A 71 -10.33 -8.25 3.49
CA GLU A 71 -11.42 -8.66 4.39
C GLU A 71 -10.97 -8.60 5.87
N LEU A 72 -9.77 -9.09 6.17
CA LEU A 72 -9.18 -9.02 7.50
C LEU A 72 -8.88 -7.57 7.92
N ALA A 73 -8.33 -6.76 7.02
CA ALA A 73 -8.07 -5.34 7.28
C ALA A 73 -9.37 -4.59 7.66
N ASP A 74 -10.45 -4.82 6.92
CA ASP A 74 -11.74 -4.18 7.21
C ASP A 74 -12.29 -4.57 8.60
N ILE A 75 -12.03 -5.79 9.09
CA ILE A 75 -12.38 -6.18 10.46
C ILE A 75 -11.52 -5.44 11.49
N TYR A 76 -10.22 -5.33 11.26
CA TYR A 76 -9.34 -4.56 12.15
C TYR A 76 -9.74 -3.07 12.18
N PHE A 77 -10.17 -2.51 11.04
CA PHE A 77 -10.73 -1.16 10.99
C PHE A 77 -11.98 -1.03 11.87
N GLN A 78 -12.95 -1.97 11.77
CA GLN A 78 -14.15 -1.97 12.59
C GLN A 78 -13.85 -2.10 14.09
N LYS A 79 -12.83 -2.88 14.44
CA LYS A 79 -12.35 -3.01 15.83
C LYS A 79 -11.49 -1.82 16.29
N ASN A 80 -11.32 -0.79 15.46
CA ASN A 80 -10.43 0.35 15.73
C ASN A 80 -8.96 -0.06 16.00
N ASN A 81 -8.54 -1.24 15.50
CA ASN A 81 -7.15 -1.66 15.54
C ASN A 81 -6.38 -1.08 14.34
N LYS A 82 -5.99 0.20 14.50
CA LYS A 82 -5.37 0.99 13.43
C LYS A 82 -4.01 0.41 12.99
N MET A 83 -3.28 -0.25 13.87
CA MET A 83 -1.95 -0.77 13.60
C MET A 83 -2.01 -1.96 12.64
N GLU A 84 -2.83 -2.96 12.92
CA GLU A 84 -3.00 -4.13 12.05
C GLU A 84 -3.68 -3.77 10.73
N TYR A 85 -4.63 -2.81 10.76
CA TYR A 85 -5.24 -2.28 9.55
C TYR A 85 -4.21 -1.66 8.61
N GLU A 86 -3.36 -0.77 9.13
CA GLU A 86 -2.28 -0.14 8.35
C GLU A 86 -1.26 -1.17 7.87
N TYR A 87 -0.88 -2.12 8.72
CA TYR A 87 0.07 -3.19 8.39
C TYR A 87 -0.40 -4.00 7.17
N LEU A 88 -1.64 -4.49 7.18
CA LEU A 88 -2.19 -5.27 6.07
C LEU A 88 -2.27 -4.46 4.77
N LEU A 89 -2.65 -3.19 4.86
CA LEU A 89 -2.67 -2.31 3.67
C LEU A 89 -1.27 -2.11 3.09
N ARG A 90 -0.23 -1.97 3.94
CA ARG A 90 1.17 -1.90 3.50
C ARG A 90 1.64 -3.19 2.84
N GLU A 91 1.23 -4.34 3.35
CA GLU A 91 1.51 -5.63 2.70
C GLU A 91 0.87 -5.72 1.32
N ILE A 92 -0.38 -5.24 1.17
CA ILE A 92 -1.07 -5.25 -0.12
C ILE A 92 -0.35 -4.35 -1.15
N VAL A 93 0.08 -3.15 -0.77
CA VAL A 93 0.78 -2.25 -1.71
C VAL A 93 2.19 -2.74 -2.07
N ALA A 94 2.78 -3.59 -1.26
CA ALA A 94 4.08 -4.22 -1.52
C ALA A 94 3.97 -5.51 -2.35
N ASP A 95 2.75 -6.04 -2.54
CA ASP A 95 2.54 -7.32 -3.22
C ASP A 95 2.51 -7.12 -4.74
N ALA A 96 3.49 -7.72 -5.44
CA ALA A 96 3.60 -7.63 -6.90
C ALA A 96 2.42 -8.28 -7.66
N ALA A 97 1.64 -9.14 -7.01
CA ALA A 97 0.46 -9.79 -7.59
C ALA A 97 -0.81 -8.93 -7.46
N ALA A 98 -0.74 -7.80 -6.74
CA ALA A 98 -1.89 -6.91 -6.56
C ALA A 98 -2.31 -6.27 -7.89
N THR A 99 -3.60 -6.33 -8.19
CA THR A 99 -4.16 -5.66 -9.36
C THR A 99 -4.15 -4.14 -9.20
N SER A 100 -4.24 -3.40 -10.31
CA SER A 100 -4.28 -1.93 -10.27
C SER A 100 -5.42 -1.41 -9.39
N GLU A 101 -6.58 -2.05 -9.41
CA GLU A 101 -7.74 -1.68 -8.57
C GLU A 101 -7.46 -1.93 -7.08
N GLN A 102 -6.85 -3.06 -6.75
CA GLN A 102 -6.46 -3.39 -5.38
C GLN A 102 -5.40 -2.41 -4.86
N LEU A 103 -4.39 -2.09 -5.68
CA LEU A 103 -3.39 -1.08 -5.34
C LEU A 103 -4.03 0.28 -5.10
N GLU A 104 -4.88 0.75 -6.01
CA GLU A 104 -5.56 2.03 -5.87
C GLU A 104 -6.40 2.11 -4.59
N SER A 105 -7.12 1.04 -4.27
CA SER A 105 -7.90 0.92 -3.03
C SER A 105 -7.00 0.99 -1.78
N ALA A 106 -5.91 0.22 -1.75
CA ALA A 106 -5.01 0.17 -0.61
C ALA A 106 -4.27 1.49 -0.39
N TYR A 107 -3.75 2.11 -1.49
CA TYR A 107 -3.14 3.44 -1.42
C TYR A 107 -4.12 4.50 -0.91
N GLY A 108 -5.37 4.49 -1.41
CA GLY A 108 -6.40 5.43 -0.95
C GLY A 108 -6.69 5.31 0.54
N LYS A 109 -6.78 4.08 1.06
CA LYS A 109 -6.99 3.82 2.50
C LYS A 109 -5.76 4.28 3.33
N LEU A 110 -4.53 4.00 2.89
CA LEU A 110 -3.30 4.46 3.57
C LEU A 110 -3.18 5.98 3.60
N ILE A 111 -3.41 6.64 2.46
CA ILE A 111 -3.39 8.10 2.37
C ILE A 111 -4.42 8.72 3.31
N ALA A 112 -5.64 8.17 3.37
CA ALA A 112 -6.66 8.65 4.31
C ALA A 112 -6.22 8.51 5.78
N ILE A 113 -5.51 7.43 6.15
CA ILE A 113 -4.97 7.24 7.50
C ILE A 113 -3.93 8.33 7.82
N TYR A 114 -2.97 8.55 6.90
CA TYR A 114 -1.89 9.51 7.13
C TYR A 114 -2.38 10.95 7.07
N ALA A 115 -3.28 11.29 6.15
CA ALA A 115 -3.89 12.62 6.08
C ALA A 115 -4.66 12.97 7.36
N ALA A 116 -5.39 12.00 7.95
CA ALA A 116 -6.07 12.19 9.23
C ALA A 116 -5.10 12.40 10.42
N ARG A 117 -3.82 12.07 10.25
CA ARG A 117 -2.73 12.31 11.23
C ARG A 117 -1.88 13.53 10.85
N GLU A 118 -2.19 14.20 9.75
CA GLU A 118 -1.39 15.28 9.16
C GLU A 118 0.05 14.84 8.82
N ASP A 119 0.25 13.54 8.56
CA ASP A 119 1.55 12.96 8.21
C ASP A 119 1.78 13.01 6.69
N TYR A 120 1.88 14.20 6.17
CA TYR A 120 2.07 14.46 4.73
C TYR A 120 3.41 13.96 4.21
N LYS A 121 4.42 13.90 5.08
CA LYS A 121 5.72 13.34 4.72
C LYS A 121 5.60 11.86 4.36
N THR A 122 4.94 11.07 5.18
CA THR A 122 4.73 9.64 4.89
C THR A 122 3.88 9.44 3.63
N ILE A 123 2.89 10.31 3.37
CA ILE A 123 2.12 10.26 2.12
C ILE A 123 3.03 10.51 0.92
N ASN A 124 3.86 11.57 0.97
CA ASN A 124 4.80 11.89 -0.11
C ASN A 124 5.76 10.74 -0.37
N ASP A 125 6.39 10.19 0.67
CA ASP A 125 7.32 9.06 0.55
C ASP A 125 6.63 7.81 -0.02
N LEU A 126 5.39 7.54 0.39
CA LEU A 126 4.57 6.43 -0.12
C LEU A 126 4.29 6.60 -1.62
N LEU A 127 3.93 7.80 -2.06
CA LEU A 127 3.60 8.10 -3.45
C LEU A 127 4.84 8.10 -4.35
N LEU A 128 5.97 8.64 -3.89
CA LEU A 128 7.24 8.63 -4.64
C LEU A 128 7.73 7.20 -4.91
N ASN A 129 7.46 6.27 -3.99
CA ASN A 129 7.88 4.87 -4.10
C ASN A 129 6.83 3.96 -4.76
N CYS A 130 5.64 4.44 -5.11
CA CYS A 130 4.56 3.58 -5.60
C CYS A 130 4.78 3.06 -7.04
N GLY A 131 5.60 3.73 -7.86
CA GLY A 131 5.87 3.33 -9.25
C GLY A 131 4.65 3.32 -10.18
N ASN A 132 3.49 3.82 -9.74
CA ASN A 132 2.24 3.83 -10.50
C ASN A 132 1.80 5.25 -10.82
N VAL A 133 1.97 5.65 -12.08
CA VAL A 133 1.67 7.01 -12.55
C VAL A 133 0.22 7.43 -12.32
N ASN A 134 -0.74 6.50 -12.42
CA ASN A 134 -2.15 6.80 -12.20
C ASN A 134 -2.43 7.14 -10.74
N ILE A 135 -1.85 6.38 -9.81
CA ILE A 135 -1.95 6.65 -8.36
C ILE A 135 -1.28 7.98 -8.04
N MET A 136 -0.05 8.21 -8.54
CA MET A 136 0.66 9.47 -8.35
C MET A 136 -0.15 10.65 -8.88
N SER A 137 -0.72 10.55 -10.07
CA SER A 137 -1.56 11.60 -10.67
C SER A 137 -2.84 11.85 -9.86
N LYS A 138 -3.47 10.80 -9.35
CA LYS A 138 -4.68 10.92 -8.53
C LYS A 138 -4.45 11.66 -7.21
N TYR A 139 -3.28 11.43 -6.61
CA TYR A 139 -2.92 11.99 -5.30
C TYR A 139 -1.81 13.04 -5.38
N GLN A 140 -1.62 13.67 -6.56
CA GLN A 140 -0.56 14.66 -6.80
C GLN A 140 -0.58 15.85 -5.83
N SER A 141 -1.74 16.18 -5.27
CA SER A 141 -1.87 17.26 -4.27
C SER A 141 -1.12 16.98 -2.97
N TYR A 142 -0.76 15.72 -2.70
CA TYR A 142 0.05 15.33 -1.54
C TYR A 142 1.54 15.18 -1.87
N MET A 143 1.92 15.35 -3.14
CA MET A 143 3.31 15.14 -3.56
C MET A 143 4.10 16.43 -3.51
N ALA A 144 5.33 16.32 -3.01
CA ALA A 144 6.33 17.38 -3.05
C ALA A 144 7.63 16.79 -3.63
N MET A 145 8.01 17.27 -4.82
CA MET A 145 9.26 16.89 -5.49
C MET A 145 10.13 18.11 -5.68
N GLU A 146 11.43 17.93 -5.55
CA GLU A 146 12.38 19.00 -5.83
C GLU A 146 12.20 19.50 -7.28
N PRO A 147 12.26 20.81 -7.53
CA PRO A 147 12.21 21.34 -8.88
C PRO A 147 13.42 20.88 -9.70
N GLU A 148 13.16 20.39 -10.92
CA GLU A 148 14.19 20.07 -11.89
C GLU A 148 14.57 21.30 -12.70
N PHE A 149 15.87 21.50 -12.89
CA PHE A 149 16.44 22.61 -13.64
C PHE A 149 16.74 22.16 -15.07
N SER A 150 16.30 22.92 -16.09
CA SER A 150 16.60 22.63 -17.50
C SER A 150 18.03 22.91 -17.89
N LEU A 151 18.78 23.65 -17.09
CA LEU A 151 20.19 23.98 -17.29
C LEU A 151 21.00 23.42 -16.14
N GLN A 152 22.16 22.89 -16.44
CA GLN A 152 23.16 22.45 -15.45
C GLN A 152 24.07 23.62 -15.04
N GLU A 153 24.83 23.44 -13.97
CA GLU A 153 25.89 24.37 -13.61
C GLU A 153 26.90 24.52 -14.72
N GLY A 154 27.32 25.75 -15.03
CA GLY A 154 28.31 25.99 -16.06
C GLY A 154 28.29 27.43 -16.57
N TYR A 155 29.19 27.67 -17.55
CA TYR A 155 29.30 28.95 -18.24
C TYR A 155 28.53 28.90 -19.56
N TYR A 156 27.67 29.90 -19.77
CA TYR A 156 26.87 30.03 -20.99
C TYR A 156 27.25 31.31 -21.72
N THR A 157 27.57 31.18 -23.02
CA THR A 157 28.01 32.30 -23.88
C THR A 157 26.82 33.02 -24.54
N SER A 158 25.61 32.52 -24.36
CA SER A 158 24.37 33.13 -24.83
C SER A 158 23.28 32.96 -23.79
N ILE A 159 22.31 33.88 -23.79
CA ILE A 159 21.15 33.81 -22.88
C ILE A 159 20.37 32.52 -23.15
N GLN A 160 20.27 31.69 -22.14
CA GLN A 160 19.44 30.48 -22.15
C GLN A 160 18.30 30.68 -21.14
N PRO A 161 17.04 30.47 -21.55
CA PRO A 161 15.92 30.51 -20.59
C PRO A 161 15.99 29.30 -19.65
N LEU A 162 16.20 29.55 -18.37
CA LEU A 162 16.15 28.51 -17.35
C LEU A 162 14.68 28.14 -17.04
N LYS A 163 14.33 26.87 -17.26
CA LYS A 163 13.03 26.34 -16.89
C LYS A 163 13.15 25.51 -15.61
N LEU A 164 12.19 25.70 -14.74
CA LEU A 164 11.98 24.89 -13.54
C LEU A 164 10.72 24.03 -13.75
N THR A 165 10.83 22.75 -13.51
CA THR A 165 9.72 21.81 -13.64
C THR A 165 9.63 20.92 -12.38
N THR A 166 8.42 20.54 -12.01
CA THR A 166 8.17 19.61 -10.93
C THR A 166 6.89 18.84 -11.19
N PHE A 167 6.68 17.77 -10.46
CA PHE A 167 5.42 17.04 -10.44
C PHE A 167 4.64 17.39 -9.16
N GLY A 168 3.40 17.83 -9.34
CA GLY A 168 2.53 18.22 -8.22
C GLY A 168 1.63 19.42 -8.59
N SER A 169 0.74 19.78 -7.68
CA SER A 169 -0.23 20.88 -7.86
C SER A 169 0.16 22.18 -7.13
N GLY A 170 1.29 22.18 -6.42
CA GLY A 170 1.79 23.34 -5.66
C GLY A 170 2.54 24.35 -6.52
N LYS A 171 3.33 25.19 -5.87
CA LYS A 171 4.04 26.32 -6.47
C LYS A 171 5.55 26.18 -6.32
N ILE A 172 6.30 26.64 -7.33
CA ILE A 172 7.76 26.73 -7.25
C ILE A 172 8.12 28.17 -6.88
N TYR A 173 8.94 28.32 -5.84
CA TYR A 173 9.56 29.58 -5.45
C TYR A 173 11.07 29.49 -5.67
N TYR A 174 11.71 30.60 -6.01
CA TYR A 174 13.15 30.60 -6.26
C TYR A 174 13.83 31.87 -5.79
N THR A 175 15.15 31.78 -5.62
CA THR A 175 16.06 32.91 -5.32
C THR A 175 17.18 32.92 -6.34
N THR A 176 17.86 34.06 -6.50
CA THR A 176 18.99 34.23 -7.45
C THR A 176 20.27 34.72 -6.76
N ASP A 177 20.27 34.78 -5.42
CA ASP A 177 21.25 35.45 -4.56
C ASP A 177 21.80 34.56 -3.45
N GLU A 178 21.82 33.22 -3.67
CA GLU A 178 22.26 32.19 -2.72
C GLU A 178 21.37 32.00 -1.48
N THR A 179 20.38 32.86 -1.25
CA THR A 179 19.47 32.69 -0.11
C THR A 179 18.57 31.45 -0.27
N GLU A 180 18.11 30.89 0.85
CA GLU A 180 17.17 29.76 0.80
C GLU A 180 15.78 30.24 0.37
N PRO A 181 15.19 29.63 -0.68
CA PRO A 181 13.87 30.00 -1.16
C PRO A 181 12.76 29.53 -0.21
N GLY A 182 11.68 30.30 -0.13
CA GLY A 182 10.48 30.02 0.66
C GLY A 182 9.26 30.73 0.07
N GLU A 183 8.13 30.70 0.77
CA GLU A 183 6.84 31.28 0.32
C GLU A 183 6.89 32.79 0.01
N HIS A 184 7.89 33.49 0.56
CA HIS A 184 8.10 34.93 0.33
C HIS A 184 9.12 35.23 -0.77
N SER A 185 9.70 34.19 -1.39
CA SER A 185 10.63 34.32 -2.50
C SER A 185 9.90 34.55 -3.83
N LEU A 186 10.65 34.69 -4.93
CA LEU A 186 10.07 34.89 -6.25
C LEU A 186 9.25 33.70 -6.68
N LEU A 187 7.99 33.90 -7.05
CA LEU A 187 7.14 32.82 -7.60
C LEU A 187 7.55 32.55 -9.05
N TYR A 188 7.85 31.28 -9.35
CA TYR A 188 8.13 30.86 -10.72
C TYR A 188 6.85 30.77 -11.54
N THR A 189 6.72 31.60 -12.57
CA THR A 189 5.55 31.65 -13.47
C THR A 189 5.93 31.51 -14.95
N ALA A 190 7.21 31.72 -15.28
CA ALA A 190 7.73 31.67 -16.64
C ALA A 190 9.25 31.39 -16.61
N PRO A 191 9.85 30.94 -17.74
CA PRO A 191 11.29 30.72 -17.81
C PRO A 191 12.10 31.97 -17.38
N ILE A 192 13.12 31.73 -16.55
CA ILE A 192 13.98 32.79 -16.01
C ILE A 192 15.00 33.18 -17.06
N LEU A 193 15.00 34.44 -17.49
CA LEU A 193 16.01 34.98 -18.37
C LEU A 193 17.12 35.61 -17.53
N LEU A 194 18.32 35.01 -17.56
CA LEU A 194 19.46 35.52 -16.81
C LEU A 194 20.28 36.41 -17.76
N GLU A 195 20.51 37.65 -17.34
CA GLU A 195 21.42 38.56 -18.02
C GLU A 195 22.88 38.18 -17.76
N SER A 196 23.85 38.97 -18.27
CA SER A 196 25.27 38.71 -18.01
C SER A 196 25.60 38.90 -16.53
N GLY A 197 26.18 37.90 -15.90
CA GLY A 197 26.53 37.88 -14.47
C GLY A 197 26.66 36.50 -13.91
N ASP A 198 27.00 36.42 -12.63
CA ASP A 198 27.06 35.16 -11.88
C ASP A 198 25.80 35.01 -11.05
N TYR A 199 25.14 33.88 -11.15
CA TYR A 199 23.89 33.59 -10.43
C TYR A 199 24.00 32.26 -9.70
N CYS A 200 23.53 32.22 -8.46
CA CYS A 200 23.26 31.00 -7.73
C CYS A 200 21.75 30.89 -7.57
N ILE A 201 21.12 30.05 -8.37
CA ILE A 201 19.68 29.83 -8.38
C ILE A 201 19.35 28.66 -7.47
N LYS A 202 18.53 28.90 -6.44
CA LYS A 202 17.92 27.89 -5.61
C LYS A 202 16.42 27.89 -5.84
N ALA A 203 15.79 26.74 -5.80
CA ALA A 203 14.35 26.62 -5.97
C ALA A 203 13.77 25.62 -4.97
N VAL A 204 12.56 25.89 -4.52
CA VAL A 204 11.77 25.00 -3.65
C VAL A 204 10.37 24.85 -4.21
N TYR A 205 9.84 23.63 -4.13
CA TYR A 205 8.43 23.38 -4.38
C TYR A 205 7.68 23.40 -3.04
N ILE A 206 6.58 24.14 -3.00
CA ILE A 206 5.72 24.22 -1.82
C ILE A 206 4.34 23.75 -2.20
N ASN A 207 3.89 22.70 -1.50
CA ASN A 207 2.54 22.16 -1.64
C ASN A 207 1.56 22.97 -0.79
N GLU A 208 0.28 23.00 -1.16
CA GLU A 208 -0.77 23.69 -0.42
C GLU A 208 -1.35 22.84 0.75
N ASN A 209 -0.88 21.57 0.92
CA ASN A 209 -1.28 20.66 2.01
C ASN A 209 -0.24 20.65 3.13
#